data_1c0b6326038cea25d1d9a9db95d3690f
#
_entry.id   1c0b6326038cea25d1d9a9db95d3690f
#
_cell.length_a   1.000
_cell.length_b   1.000
_cell.length_c   1.000
_cell.angle_alpha   90.00
_cell.angle_beta   90.00
_cell.angle_gamma   90.00
#
_symmetry.space_group_name_H-M   'P 1'
#
loop_
_entity.id
_entity.type
_entity.pdbx_description
1 polymer ?
#
loop_
_entity_poly.entity_id
_entity_poly.type
_entity_poly.pdbx_seq_one_letter_code
_entity_poly.pdbx_strand_id
1 'polypeptide(L)'
;MAPHRNVRQRTPGSREEDAWLSDEQLAQCVPADETDAYGMPIPTQIVSNGEYMPPPQTEKQKRVEARTLELAGGAAKKLGLSRRQFLAGTGGTAAALLAMNEVFGRFFDVKPIEMFESAAWAATGAPANLFVFDDQTHTVRGSMPGPAALRAVAQGSTTPGFTANPFNPDGLLDELGRPWSSWSPALVGAPVGPDVFHLGNYIKNMFLDSQVTVAILSNVTPGTIQLPGEAAPRPPKSIPDSLAGAILTAEQTVAVRDFVNRIAGSPRLLGHGLLFPGVGNRDYMQFQIDNYKPDSWKGYNINRAAKLDSDPRSEMQRWQLDDEAVAYPTYDLITKNREMLKTRPGFFNICIHKGLSPDPTPDPKLGHPSDVPKAAKDWPQLNFVIYHSCIQPRFFYSESMQAIRAGRLRNGVPDINWTTAFAQLAAPHSNVYAEIGTTFASTVITFPTVCAHILGQLVKYFGPDRVVFGSDSIWYGSPQWQIEALWRFQIPEEMRKRWGYPELTETAKRKILGLNSARLYGLSGADAVPGGGYRPVPKTFESLIPDSLKKLMEFPGFAADNISRTRKEYLARGAAPSHTRYGWVRRA
;
A
#
# COMPACT_ATOMS: atom_id res chain seq x y z
N MET A 1 -36.29 -17.30 -2.12
CA MET A 1 -35.98 -16.78 -3.47
C MET A 1 -35.57 -15.34 -3.29
N ALA A 2 -34.28 -15.07 -3.30
CA ALA A 2 -33.75 -13.71 -3.31
C ALA A 2 -33.90 -13.14 -4.72
N PRO A 3 -34.27 -11.87 -4.90
CA PRO A 3 -34.38 -11.29 -6.22
C PRO A 3 -33.02 -11.25 -6.89
N HIS A 4 -32.90 -11.88 -8.04
CA HIS A 4 -31.80 -11.70 -8.95
C HIS A 4 -31.68 -10.20 -9.25
N ARG A 5 -30.69 -9.52 -8.68
CA ARG A 5 -30.33 -8.18 -9.11
C ARG A 5 -29.86 -8.28 -10.55
N ASN A 6 -30.52 -7.53 -11.41
CA ASN A 6 -30.15 -7.35 -12.81
C ASN A 6 -28.68 -6.94 -12.88
N VAL A 7 -27.84 -7.86 -13.28
CA VAL A 7 -26.53 -7.52 -13.82
C VAL A 7 -26.83 -6.60 -14.99
N ARG A 8 -26.49 -5.33 -14.89
CA ARG A 8 -26.62 -4.41 -16.03
C ARG A 8 -25.81 -5.04 -17.15
N GLN A 9 -26.51 -5.49 -18.19
CA GLN A 9 -25.87 -5.92 -19.42
C GLN A 9 -25.04 -4.73 -19.91
N ARG A 10 -23.74 -4.91 -19.92
CA ARG A 10 -22.81 -3.95 -20.49
C ARG A 10 -23.14 -3.79 -21.96
N THR A 11 -23.35 -2.57 -22.39
CA THR A 11 -23.52 -2.25 -23.79
C THR A 11 -22.19 -2.55 -24.50
N PRO A 12 -22.16 -3.36 -25.58
CA PRO A 12 -20.94 -3.56 -26.35
C PRO A 12 -20.44 -2.20 -26.83
N GLY A 13 -19.25 -1.79 -26.41
CA GLY A 13 -18.65 -0.51 -26.78
C GLY A 13 -18.31 0.42 -25.61
N SER A 14 -18.78 0.16 -24.40
CA SER A 14 -18.33 0.90 -23.20
C SER A 14 -17.21 0.13 -22.47
N ARG A 15 -16.15 -0.18 -23.17
CA ARG A 15 -14.95 -0.73 -22.55
C ARG A 15 -14.21 0.40 -21.86
N GLU A 16 -14.19 0.40 -20.57
CA GLU A 16 -13.15 1.05 -19.80
C GLU A 16 -11.90 0.18 -19.96
N GLU A 17 -11.13 0.44 -21.00
CA GLU A 17 -9.95 -0.36 -21.39
C GLU A 17 -8.73 -0.13 -20.49
N ASP A 18 -8.92 0.55 -19.39
CA ASP A 18 -7.97 0.64 -18.27
C ASP A 18 -8.03 -0.56 -17.33
N ALA A 19 -8.93 -1.50 -17.54
CA ALA A 19 -8.97 -2.72 -16.76
C ALA A 19 -7.73 -3.58 -17.05
N TRP A 20 -7.00 -3.91 -16.01
CA TRP A 20 -5.81 -4.76 -16.11
C TRP A 20 -6.17 -6.22 -16.33
N LEU A 21 -7.38 -6.61 -15.97
CA LEU A 21 -7.93 -7.92 -16.27
C LEU A 21 -8.68 -7.90 -17.61
N SER A 22 -8.50 -8.95 -18.42
CA SER A 22 -9.25 -9.12 -19.66
C SER A 22 -10.72 -9.46 -19.40
N ASP A 23 -11.59 -9.33 -20.42
CA ASP A 23 -13.00 -9.71 -20.30
C ASP A 23 -13.16 -11.19 -19.93
N GLU A 24 -12.31 -12.08 -20.46
CA GLU A 24 -12.31 -13.51 -20.11
C GLU A 24 -11.89 -13.74 -18.67
N GLN A 25 -10.98 -12.93 -18.14
CA GLN A 25 -10.59 -12.97 -16.73
C GLN A 25 -11.70 -12.42 -15.84
N LEU A 26 -12.32 -11.29 -16.22
CA LEU A 26 -13.44 -10.71 -15.50
C LEU A 26 -14.66 -11.64 -15.47
N ALA A 27 -14.91 -12.38 -16.55
CA ALA A 27 -16.00 -13.38 -16.60
C ALA A 27 -15.83 -14.53 -15.59
N GLN A 28 -14.60 -14.76 -15.10
CA GLN A 28 -14.31 -15.75 -14.05
C GLN A 28 -14.40 -15.16 -12.63
N CYS A 29 -14.75 -13.89 -12.51
CA CYS A 29 -14.80 -13.18 -11.24
C CYS A 29 -16.24 -12.90 -10.82
N VAL A 30 -16.42 -12.75 -9.52
CA VAL A 30 -17.63 -12.20 -8.93
C VAL A 30 -17.26 -10.93 -8.18
N PRO A 31 -18.16 -9.93 -8.10
CA PRO A 31 -17.95 -8.76 -7.26
C PRO A 31 -17.65 -9.18 -5.81
N ALA A 32 -16.70 -8.52 -5.18
CA ALA A 32 -16.53 -8.62 -3.74
C ALA A 32 -17.68 -7.85 -3.08
N ASP A 33 -18.68 -8.56 -2.64
CA ASP A 33 -19.89 -7.97 -2.04
C ASP A 33 -19.64 -7.64 -0.56
N GLU A 34 -19.77 -6.38 -0.20
CA GLU A 34 -19.78 -5.95 1.21
C GLU A 34 -20.97 -6.51 1.98
N THR A 35 -22.00 -6.87 1.27
CA THR A 35 -23.18 -7.51 1.83
C THR A 35 -23.03 -9.01 1.97
N ASP A 36 -21.83 -9.57 1.68
CA ASP A 36 -21.56 -10.95 2.07
C ASP A 36 -22.02 -11.10 3.52
N ALA A 37 -23.03 -11.89 3.69
CA ALA A 37 -24.02 -11.85 4.75
C ALA A 37 -23.47 -11.91 6.19
N TYR A 38 -22.16 -11.93 6.34
CA TYR A 38 -21.52 -12.20 7.61
C TYR A 38 -20.47 -11.18 8.06
N GLY A 39 -20.02 -10.27 7.17
CA GLY A 39 -19.04 -9.24 7.52
C GLY A 39 -17.81 -9.83 8.20
N MET A 40 -17.07 -10.69 7.49
CA MET A 40 -15.86 -11.30 8.05
C MET A 40 -14.92 -10.23 8.55
N PRO A 41 -14.30 -10.38 9.73
CA PRO A 41 -13.41 -9.38 10.32
C PRO A 41 -12.05 -9.29 9.61
N ILE A 42 -11.71 -10.30 8.82
CA ILE A 42 -10.52 -10.39 7.98
C ILE A 42 -10.87 -11.14 6.69
N PRO A 43 -10.14 -10.90 5.58
CA PRO A 43 -10.39 -11.66 4.35
C PRO A 43 -10.08 -13.15 4.53
N THR A 44 -10.91 -13.99 3.95
CA THR A 44 -10.71 -15.46 3.93
C THR A 44 -10.24 -15.97 2.58
N GLN A 45 -10.14 -15.09 1.59
CA GLN A 45 -9.60 -15.37 0.26
C GLN A 45 -8.85 -14.14 -0.26
N ILE A 46 -8.03 -14.32 -1.28
CA ILE A 46 -7.41 -13.18 -1.96
C ILE A 46 -8.46 -12.47 -2.79
N VAL A 47 -8.53 -11.16 -2.59
CA VAL A 47 -9.34 -10.24 -3.37
C VAL A 47 -8.41 -9.25 -4.03
N SER A 48 -8.64 -8.91 -5.29
CA SER A 48 -7.81 -8.00 -6.07
C SER A 48 -8.44 -6.62 -6.18
N ASN A 49 -7.61 -5.63 -6.39
CA ASN A 49 -8.00 -4.29 -6.82
C ASN A 49 -8.07 -4.17 -8.35
N GLY A 50 -7.93 -5.24 -9.10
CA GLY A 50 -7.92 -5.28 -10.56
C GLY A 50 -6.53 -5.32 -11.20
N GLU A 51 -5.46 -5.19 -10.42
CA GLU A 51 -4.08 -5.31 -10.92
C GLU A 51 -3.71 -6.72 -11.33
N TYR A 52 -4.33 -7.69 -10.72
CA TYR A 52 -4.03 -9.10 -10.96
C TYR A 52 -5.28 -9.96 -10.81
N MET A 53 -5.27 -11.11 -11.48
CA MET A 53 -6.31 -12.12 -11.33
C MET A 53 -6.18 -12.81 -9.97
N PRO A 54 -7.18 -12.71 -9.08
CA PRO A 54 -7.10 -13.38 -7.80
C PRO A 54 -7.21 -14.90 -7.98
N PRO A 55 -6.48 -15.71 -7.19
CA PRO A 55 -6.66 -17.14 -7.20
C PRO A 55 -8.02 -17.53 -6.60
N PRO A 56 -8.59 -18.69 -6.95
CA PRO A 56 -9.79 -19.18 -6.32
C PRO A 56 -9.54 -19.47 -4.84
N GLN A 57 -10.58 -19.38 -4.03
CA GLN A 57 -10.52 -19.74 -2.61
C GLN A 57 -10.14 -21.22 -2.45
N THR A 58 -9.11 -21.49 -1.68
CA THR A 58 -8.65 -22.86 -1.40
C THR A 58 -9.53 -23.54 -0.34
N GLU A 59 -9.52 -24.88 -0.31
CA GLU A 59 -10.27 -25.63 0.71
C GLU A 59 -9.83 -25.28 2.16
N LYS A 60 -8.56 -24.94 2.37
CA LYS A 60 -8.10 -24.46 3.67
C LYS A 60 -8.72 -23.12 4.03
N GLN A 61 -8.80 -22.20 3.08
CA GLN A 61 -9.42 -20.88 3.29
C GLN A 61 -10.93 -21.02 3.57
N LYS A 62 -11.63 -21.88 2.84
CA LYS A 62 -13.05 -22.22 3.13
C LYS A 62 -13.20 -22.79 4.54
N ARG A 63 -12.28 -23.63 4.98
CA ARG A 63 -12.29 -24.15 6.36
C ARG A 63 -12.05 -23.07 7.40
N VAL A 64 -11.16 -22.11 7.16
CA VAL A 64 -10.96 -20.94 8.05
C VAL A 64 -12.28 -20.15 8.16
N GLU A 65 -12.92 -19.89 7.04
CA GLU A 65 -14.21 -19.17 7.01
C GLU A 65 -15.28 -19.89 7.83
N ALA A 66 -15.52 -21.16 7.54
CA ALA A 66 -16.49 -21.98 8.26
C ALA A 66 -16.17 -22.03 9.77
N ARG A 67 -14.91 -22.20 10.14
CA ARG A 67 -14.48 -22.26 11.54
C ARG A 67 -14.62 -20.91 12.25
N THR A 68 -14.34 -19.81 11.57
CA THR A 68 -14.57 -18.47 12.11
C THR A 68 -16.05 -18.25 12.41
N LEU A 69 -16.93 -18.63 11.50
CA LEU A 69 -18.38 -18.50 11.69
C LEU A 69 -18.90 -19.38 12.84
N GLU A 70 -18.35 -20.57 13.01
CA GLU A 70 -18.68 -21.46 14.14
C GLU A 70 -18.25 -20.86 15.47
N LEU A 71 -16.99 -20.43 15.60
CA LEU A 71 -16.47 -19.78 16.80
C LEU A 71 -17.26 -18.51 17.14
N ALA A 72 -17.56 -17.69 16.13
CA ALA A 72 -18.34 -16.48 16.29
C ALA A 72 -19.77 -16.76 16.75
N GLY A 73 -20.42 -17.79 16.21
CA GLY A 73 -21.76 -18.19 16.63
C GLY A 73 -21.80 -18.63 18.10
N GLY A 74 -20.82 -19.43 18.54
CA GLY A 74 -20.69 -19.88 19.90
C GLY A 74 -20.39 -18.74 20.89
N ALA A 75 -19.48 -17.84 20.53
CA ALA A 75 -19.09 -16.70 21.36
C ALA A 75 -20.23 -15.66 21.44
N ALA A 76 -20.84 -15.31 20.32
CA ALA A 76 -21.96 -14.37 20.26
C ALA A 76 -23.12 -14.80 21.18
N LYS A 77 -23.49 -16.09 21.14
CA LYS A 77 -24.53 -16.65 22.03
C LYS A 77 -24.18 -16.47 23.50
N LYS A 78 -22.93 -16.71 23.89
CA LYS A 78 -22.48 -16.55 25.29
C LYS A 78 -22.48 -15.09 25.75
N LEU A 79 -22.23 -14.16 24.81
CA LEU A 79 -22.18 -12.73 25.10
C LEU A 79 -23.52 -12.01 24.93
N GLY A 80 -24.59 -12.71 24.52
CA GLY A 80 -25.88 -12.09 24.25
C GLY A 80 -25.89 -11.17 23.02
N LEU A 81 -24.96 -11.39 22.07
CA LEU A 81 -24.81 -10.60 20.84
C LEU A 81 -25.37 -11.37 19.64
N SER A 82 -25.75 -10.65 18.59
CA SER A 82 -25.87 -11.26 17.28
C SER A 82 -24.50 -11.63 16.72
N ARG A 83 -24.42 -12.66 15.88
CA ARG A 83 -23.18 -13.06 15.23
C ARG A 83 -22.53 -11.91 14.44
N ARG A 84 -23.33 -11.08 13.77
CA ARG A 84 -22.87 -9.90 13.03
C ARG A 84 -22.21 -8.87 13.95
N GLN A 85 -22.81 -8.57 15.11
CA GLN A 85 -22.24 -7.67 16.10
C GLN A 85 -20.91 -8.21 16.65
N PHE A 86 -20.85 -9.51 16.92
CA PHE A 86 -19.61 -10.16 17.39
C PHE A 86 -18.51 -10.08 16.34
N LEU A 87 -18.80 -10.42 15.08
CA LEU A 87 -17.82 -10.39 13.98
C LEU A 87 -17.30 -8.97 13.70
N ALA A 88 -18.12 -7.95 13.90
CA ALA A 88 -17.71 -6.56 13.75
C ALA A 88 -16.76 -6.06 14.86
N GLY A 89 -16.60 -6.82 15.93
CA GLY A 89 -15.76 -6.46 17.08
C GLY A 89 -14.41 -7.16 17.10
N THR A 90 -13.60 -6.83 18.11
CA THR A 90 -12.30 -7.45 18.36
C THR A 90 -12.38 -8.96 18.59
N GLY A 91 -13.47 -9.42 19.22
CA GLY A 91 -13.73 -10.85 19.41
C GLY A 91 -13.87 -11.61 18.09
N GLY A 92 -14.46 -10.97 17.06
CA GLY A 92 -14.53 -11.54 15.72
C GLY A 92 -13.15 -11.72 15.09
N THR A 93 -12.29 -10.71 15.19
CA THR A 93 -10.90 -10.81 14.72
C THR A 93 -10.14 -11.90 15.49
N ALA A 94 -10.30 -12.00 16.80
CA ALA A 94 -9.71 -13.08 17.60
C ALA A 94 -10.17 -14.46 17.12
N ALA A 95 -11.48 -14.63 16.84
CA ALA A 95 -12.03 -15.88 16.33
C ALA A 95 -11.43 -16.25 14.96
N ALA A 96 -11.25 -15.27 14.08
CA ALA A 96 -10.65 -15.50 12.77
C ALA A 96 -9.17 -15.92 12.88
N LEU A 97 -8.37 -15.24 13.70
CA LEU A 97 -6.96 -15.59 13.92
C LEU A 97 -6.80 -16.96 14.60
N LEU A 98 -7.71 -17.32 15.51
CA LEU A 98 -7.76 -18.67 16.10
C LEU A 98 -8.08 -19.73 15.04
N ALA A 99 -9.08 -19.49 14.20
CA ALA A 99 -9.42 -20.38 13.09
C ALA A 99 -8.24 -20.54 12.11
N MET A 100 -7.51 -19.46 11.84
CA MET A 100 -6.28 -19.49 11.05
C MET A 100 -5.23 -20.41 11.69
N ASN A 101 -5.00 -20.26 12.99
CA ASN A 101 -4.05 -21.10 13.73
C ASN A 101 -4.44 -22.58 13.73
N GLU A 102 -5.73 -22.88 13.84
CA GLU A 102 -6.23 -24.28 13.79
C GLU A 102 -6.05 -24.92 12.41
N VAL A 103 -6.20 -24.16 11.34
CA VAL A 103 -6.18 -24.69 9.96
C VAL A 103 -4.78 -24.71 9.36
N PHE A 104 -3.99 -23.67 9.60
CA PHE A 104 -2.69 -23.48 8.96
C PHE A 104 -1.51 -23.76 9.88
N GLY A 105 -1.68 -23.72 11.20
CA GLY A 105 -0.62 -23.79 12.20
C GLY A 105 -0.48 -22.46 12.97
N ARG A 106 0.35 -22.46 14.00
CA ARG A 106 0.49 -21.32 14.91
C ARG A 106 1.30 -20.18 14.30
N PHE A 107 0.61 -19.32 13.58
CA PHE A 107 1.19 -18.10 12.98
C PHE A 107 0.82 -16.82 13.74
N PHE A 108 -0.20 -16.86 14.60
CA PHE A 108 -0.67 -15.67 15.32
C PHE A 108 -0.64 -15.89 16.82
N ASP A 109 -0.16 -14.89 17.54
CA ASP A 109 -0.29 -14.84 19.00
C ASP A 109 -1.69 -14.36 19.36
N VAL A 110 -2.55 -15.30 19.67
CA VAL A 110 -3.95 -15.08 20.05
C VAL A 110 -4.43 -16.19 20.95
N LYS A 111 -5.19 -15.84 21.99
CA LYS A 111 -5.74 -16.76 22.98
C LYS A 111 -7.26 -16.80 22.92
N PRO A 112 -7.92 -17.96 23.22
CA PRO A 112 -9.37 -18.07 23.18
C PRO A 112 -10.12 -17.06 24.07
N ILE A 113 -9.53 -16.61 25.17
CA ILE A 113 -10.14 -15.61 26.08
C ILE A 113 -10.35 -14.26 25.39
N GLU A 114 -9.55 -13.95 24.37
CA GLU A 114 -9.62 -12.68 23.63
C GLU A 114 -10.90 -12.57 22.79
N MET A 115 -11.59 -13.68 22.54
CA MET A 115 -12.93 -13.63 21.95
C MET A 115 -13.99 -13.04 22.91
N PHE A 116 -13.75 -13.07 24.21
CA PHE A 116 -14.72 -12.73 25.23
C PHE A 116 -14.37 -11.47 26.00
N GLU A 117 -13.09 -11.18 26.14
CA GLU A 117 -12.56 -10.10 26.98
C GLU A 117 -11.77 -9.10 26.16
N SER A 118 -12.32 -7.91 25.97
CA SER A 118 -11.65 -6.82 25.26
C SER A 118 -10.34 -6.37 25.93
N ALA A 119 -10.25 -6.51 27.25
CA ALA A 119 -9.02 -6.24 28.00
C ALA A 119 -7.91 -7.25 27.65
N ALA A 120 -8.25 -8.54 27.51
CA ALA A 120 -7.30 -9.56 27.08
C ALA A 120 -6.81 -9.31 25.65
N TRP A 121 -7.73 -8.94 24.74
CA TRP A 121 -7.37 -8.53 23.40
C TRP A 121 -6.43 -7.33 23.37
N ALA A 122 -6.72 -6.29 24.15
CA ALA A 122 -5.90 -5.08 24.20
C ALA A 122 -4.52 -5.31 24.84
N ALA A 123 -4.41 -6.28 25.75
CA ALA A 123 -3.14 -6.60 26.42
C ALA A 123 -2.11 -7.28 25.51
N THR A 124 -2.57 -7.99 24.46
CA THR A 124 -1.71 -8.74 23.53
C THR A 124 -1.70 -8.17 22.14
N GLY A 125 -2.66 -7.30 21.79
CA GLY A 125 -2.80 -6.63 20.50
C GLY A 125 -1.83 -5.49 20.29
N ALA A 126 -1.97 -4.84 19.13
CA ALA A 126 -1.19 -3.66 18.80
C ALA A 126 -1.39 -2.56 19.87
N PRO A 127 -0.31 -2.09 20.52
CA PRO A 127 -0.44 -1.12 21.61
C PRO A 127 -1.07 0.19 21.13
N ALA A 128 -1.86 0.82 21.99
CA ALA A 128 -2.53 2.08 21.67
C ALA A 128 -1.54 3.23 21.34
N ASN A 129 -0.32 3.16 21.84
CA ASN A 129 0.77 4.11 21.58
C ASN A 129 1.73 3.65 20.47
N LEU A 130 1.34 2.66 19.67
CA LEU A 130 2.15 2.22 18.54
C LEU A 130 2.24 3.35 17.51
N PHE A 131 3.46 3.72 17.13
CA PHE A 131 3.68 4.60 16.01
C PHE A 131 3.60 3.81 14.72
N VAL A 132 2.63 4.13 13.89
CA VAL A 132 2.43 3.48 12.58
C VAL A 132 2.64 4.51 11.47
N PHE A 133 3.57 4.21 10.59
CA PHE A 133 3.77 4.94 9.34
C PHE A 133 3.42 4.02 8.19
N ASP A 134 2.39 4.40 7.44
CA ASP A 134 1.95 3.66 6.26
C ASP A 134 2.64 4.22 5.02
N ASP A 135 3.58 3.48 4.48
CA ASP A 135 4.49 3.93 3.40
C ASP A 135 3.87 3.80 1.99
N GLN A 136 2.65 3.28 1.90
CA GLN A 136 1.91 3.18 0.64
C GLN A 136 0.41 3.28 0.85
N THR A 137 -0.17 4.42 0.48
CA THR A 137 -1.61 4.64 0.54
C THR A 137 -2.12 5.35 -0.70
N HIS A 138 -3.40 5.21 -0.98
CA HIS A 138 -4.05 5.75 -2.17
C HIS A 138 -5.40 6.37 -1.84
N THR A 139 -5.72 7.46 -2.53
CA THR A 139 -7.10 7.95 -2.70
C THR A 139 -7.30 8.31 -4.17
N VAL A 140 -8.53 8.47 -4.57
CA VAL A 140 -8.88 8.65 -5.96
C VAL A 140 -9.54 10.00 -6.14
N ARG A 141 -9.23 10.66 -7.24
CA ARG A 141 -10.00 11.84 -7.68
C ARG A 141 -11.45 11.44 -7.95
N GLY A 142 -12.32 12.34 -8.21
CA GLY A 142 -13.75 12.15 -8.43
C GLY A 142 -14.51 13.34 -7.92
N SER A 143 -15.36 13.19 -6.91
CA SER A 143 -16.02 14.31 -6.23
C SER A 143 -15.08 15.12 -5.32
N MET A 144 -13.79 14.97 -5.48
CA MET A 144 -12.79 15.74 -4.74
C MET A 144 -12.85 17.21 -5.16
N PRO A 145 -12.83 18.16 -4.21
CA PRO A 145 -12.62 19.55 -4.55
C PRO A 145 -11.35 19.74 -5.39
N GLY A 146 -11.38 20.62 -6.37
CA GLY A 146 -10.22 20.89 -7.19
C GLY A 146 -8.99 21.28 -6.38
N PRO A 147 -7.76 21.04 -6.88
CA PRO A 147 -6.52 21.28 -6.15
C PRO A 147 -6.39 22.71 -5.63
N ALA A 148 -6.89 23.69 -6.38
CA ALA A 148 -6.89 25.10 -5.97
C ALA A 148 -7.75 25.32 -4.72
N ALA A 149 -8.94 24.72 -4.65
CA ALA A 149 -9.82 24.82 -3.48
C ALA A 149 -9.21 24.13 -2.26
N LEU A 150 -8.61 22.94 -2.42
CA LEU A 150 -7.91 22.24 -1.34
C LEU A 150 -6.74 23.05 -0.80
N ARG A 151 -5.95 23.68 -1.66
CA ARG A 151 -4.83 24.53 -1.25
C ARG A 151 -5.31 25.80 -0.54
N ALA A 152 -6.34 26.44 -1.03
CA ALA A 152 -6.91 27.62 -0.40
C ALA A 152 -7.34 27.31 1.04
N VAL A 153 -8.02 26.19 1.25
CA VAL A 153 -8.40 25.71 2.60
C VAL A 153 -7.15 25.42 3.45
N ALA A 154 -6.18 24.72 2.90
CA ALA A 154 -4.94 24.37 3.60
C ALA A 154 -4.13 25.61 4.03
N GLN A 155 -4.20 26.68 3.25
CA GLN A 155 -3.54 27.96 3.55
C GLN A 155 -4.39 28.90 4.43
N GLY A 156 -5.61 28.50 4.75
CA GLY A 156 -6.55 29.33 5.49
C GLY A 156 -7.07 30.54 4.68
N SER A 157 -7.02 30.45 3.36
CA SER A 157 -7.47 31.45 2.40
C SER A 157 -8.73 30.98 1.68
N THR A 158 -9.62 31.91 1.39
CA THR A 158 -10.78 31.66 0.51
C THR A 158 -10.49 32.03 -0.95
N THR A 159 -9.32 32.59 -1.23
CA THR A 159 -8.94 33.01 -2.59
C THR A 159 -7.94 32.01 -3.15
N PRO A 160 -8.23 31.36 -4.27
CA PRO A 160 -7.29 30.46 -4.92
C PRO A 160 -6.07 31.21 -5.44
N GLY A 161 -4.92 31.06 -4.79
CA GLY A 161 -3.64 31.53 -5.30
C GLY A 161 -2.98 30.44 -6.13
N PHE A 162 -3.41 30.20 -7.36
CA PHE A 162 -2.93 29.13 -8.19
C PHE A 162 -2.07 29.64 -9.35
N THR A 163 -0.86 29.13 -9.49
CA THR A 163 -0.06 29.29 -10.70
C THR A 163 -0.54 28.24 -11.72
N ALA A 164 -0.88 28.67 -12.90
CA ALA A 164 -1.26 27.77 -13.98
C ALA A 164 -0.19 26.69 -14.17
N ASN A 165 -0.59 25.44 -14.18
CA ASN A 165 0.28 24.32 -14.46
C ASN A 165 0.39 24.15 -15.99
N PRO A 166 1.55 24.42 -16.61
CA PRO A 166 1.69 24.30 -18.07
C PRO A 166 1.57 22.87 -18.58
N PHE A 167 1.69 21.87 -17.70
CA PHE A 167 1.55 20.44 -18.04
C PHE A 167 0.12 19.94 -17.83
N ASN A 168 -0.72 20.69 -17.15
CA ASN A 168 -2.13 20.43 -16.96
C ASN A 168 -2.89 21.77 -17.04
N PRO A 169 -2.95 22.39 -18.23
CA PRO A 169 -3.46 23.76 -18.37
C PRO A 169 -4.92 23.90 -17.98
N ASP A 170 -5.70 22.84 -18.12
CA ASP A 170 -7.14 22.91 -17.84
C ASP A 170 -7.45 22.77 -16.35
N GLY A 171 -6.54 22.20 -15.53
CA GLY A 171 -6.74 21.97 -14.08
C GLY A 171 -7.98 21.17 -13.73
N LEU A 172 -8.78 20.84 -14.74
CA LEU A 172 -10.13 20.30 -14.69
C LEU A 172 -10.20 18.79 -14.84
N LEU A 173 -9.04 18.14 -15.02
CA LEU A 173 -8.99 16.69 -15.25
C LEU A 173 -9.73 15.88 -14.19
N ASP A 174 -9.98 16.48 -13.05
CA ASP A 174 -10.56 15.87 -11.87
C ASP A 174 -12.02 16.20 -11.65
N GLU A 175 -12.44 17.36 -12.17
CA GLU A 175 -13.81 17.84 -12.00
C GLU A 175 -14.73 17.28 -13.09
N LEU A 176 -14.15 16.69 -14.14
CA LEU A 176 -14.91 16.21 -15.28
C LEU A 176 -15.60 14.86 -15.04
N GLY A 177 -15.53 14.31 -13.82
CA GLY A 177 -16.19 13.05 -13.50
C GLY A 177 -15.80 11.93 -14.46
N ARG A 178 -14.52 11.94 -14.90
CA ARG A 178 -14.05 10.93 -15.87
C ARG A 178 -14.24 9.55 -15.27
N PRO A 179 -14.77 8.61 -16.03
CA PRO A 179 -14.71 7.22 -15.67
C PRO A 179 -13.25 6.91 -15.43
N TRP A 180 -12.96 6.50 -14.23
CA TRP A 180 -11.62 6.21 -13.91
C TRP A 180 -11.31 4.74 -14.12
N SER A 181 -10.06 4.45 -14.12
CA SER A 181 -9.42 3.26 -14.58
C SER A 181 -9.86 1.93 -13.95
N SER A 182 -9.11 0.93 -14.24
CA SER A 182 -9.10 -0.43 -13.72
C SER A 182 -9.36 -0.60 -12.21
N TRP A 183 -9.15 0.45 -11.44
CA TRP A 183 -9.37 0.48 -10.00
C TRP A 183 -10.84 0.72 -9.59
N SER A 184 -11.72 0.98 -10.54
CA SER A 184 -13.10 1.30 -10.23
C SER A 184 -13.93 0.04 -9.98
N PRO A 185 -14.64 -0.05 -8.85
CA PRO A 185 -15.59 -1.13 -8.60
C PRO A 185 -16.68 -1.24 -9.68
N ALA A 186 -17.01 -0.14 -10.35
CA ALA A 186 -17.99 -0.13 -11.43
C ALA A 186 -17.61 -1.03 -12.61
N LEU A 187 -16.30 -1.24 -12.84
CA LEU A 187 -15.80 -2.11 -13.91
C LEU A 187 -16.21 -3.57 -13.74
N VAL A 188 -16.29 -4.01 -12.50
CA VAL A 188 -16.63 -5.40 -12.15
C VAL A 188 -18.08 -5.54 -11.65
N GLY A 189 -18.88 -4.48 -11.77
CA GLY A 189 -20.27 -4.51 -11.31
C GLY A 189 -20.40 -4.59 -9.79
N ALA A 190 -19.39 -4.17 -9.04
CA ALA A 190 -19.44 -4.16 -7.59
C ALA A 190 -20.57 -3.24 -7.09
N PRO A 191 -21.24 -3.58 -6.00
CA PRO A 191 -22.33 -2.78 -5.45
C PRO A 191 -21.85 -1.48 -4.80
N VAL A 192 -20.54 -1.30 -4.75
CA VAL A 192 -19.85 -0.21 -4.10
C VAL A 192 -19.62 0.92 -5.09
N GLY A 193 -20.12 2.10 -4.78
CA GLY A 193 -19.84 3.29 -5.58
C GLY A 193 -18.38 3.73 -5.49
N PRO A 194 -17.87 4.49 -6.46
CA PRO A 194 -16.51 5.00 -6.47
C PRO A 194 -16.18 5.89 -5.26
N ASP A 195 -17.20 6.41 -4.56
CA ASP A 195 -17.09 7.27 -3.37
C ASP A 195 -16.21 6.68 -2.26
N VAL A 196 -16.12 5.36 -2.23
CA VAL A 196 -15.35 4.66 -1.19
C VAL A 196 -13.85 4.92 -1.28
N PHE A 197 -13.36 5.31 -2.44
CA PHE A 197 -11.95 5.63 -2.66
C PHE A 197 -11.67 7.12 -2.61
N HIS A 198 -12.71 7.95 -2.41
CA HIS A 198 -12.56 9.40 -2.35
C HIS A 198 -12.00 9.88 -1.01
N LEU A 199 -11.52 11.12 -1.01
CA LEU A 199 -10.82 11.74 0.11
C LEU A 199 -11.50 11.60 1.47
N GLY A 200 -12.83 11.75 1.54
CA GLY A 200 -13.56 11.62 2.81
C GLY A 200 -13.42 10.23 3.43
N ASN A 201 -13.59 9.19 2.62
CA ASN A 201 -13.40 7.81 3.06
C ASN A 201 -11.93 7.47 3.30
N TYR A 202 -11.01 8.06 2.53
CA TYR A 202 -9.58 7.94 2.80
C TYR A 202 -9.23 8.44 4.20
N ILE A 203 -9.64 9.65 4.55
CA ILE A 203 -9.42 10.22 5.89
C ILE A 203 -10.02 9.31 6.96
N LYS A 204 -11.26 8.85 6.74
CA LYS A 204 -11.95 7.95 7.65
C LYS A 204 -11.16 6.65 7.86
N ASN A 205 -10.85 5.94 6.79
CA ASN A 205 -10.20 4.63 6.86
C ASN A 205 -8.78 4.71 7.42
N MET A 206 -8.02 5.72 7.02
CA MET A 206 -6.62 5.86 7.42
C MET A 206 -6.46 6.38 8.84
N PHE A 207 -7.20 7.41 9.22
CA PHE A 207 -6.92 8.17 10.45
C PHE A 207 -7.98 8.04 11.54
N LEU A 208 -9.19 7.60 11.23
CA LEU A 208 -10.25 7.36 12.22
C LEU A 208 -10.44 5.88 12.50
N ASP A 209 -10.50 5.05 11.46
CA ASP A 209 -10.72 3.61 11.61
C ASP A 209 -9.43 2.83 11.92
N SER A 210 -8.27 3.44 11.79
CA SER A 210 -6.99 2.79 12.04
C SER A 210 -6.07 3.56 13.00
N GLN A 211 -5.01 2.88 13.44
CA GLN A 211 -3.94 3.44 14.28
C GLN A 211 -2.83 4.13 13.45
N VAL A 212 -3.02 4.34 12.16
CA VAL A 212 -2.04 5.03 11.34
C VAL A 212 -1.77 6.43 11.88
N THR A 213 -0.51 6.69 12.20
CA THR A 213 -0.05 7.99 12.72
C THR A 213 0.30 8.91 11.56
N VAL A 214 1.09 8.43 10.63
CA VAL A 214 1.50 9.14 9.40
C VAL A 214 1.29 8.21 8.22
N ALA A 215 0.85 8.74 7.11
CA ALA A 215 0.76 8.02 5.85
C ALA A 215 1.48 8.79 4.75
N ILE A 216 1.89 8.09 3.69
CA ILE A 216 2.30 8.74 2.46
C ILE A 216 1.33 8.42 1.34
N LEU A 217 0.87 9.47 0.65
CA LEU A 217 -0.07 9.36 -0.44
C LEU A 217 0.68 9.10 -1.74
N SER A 218 0.37 7.98 -2.34
CA SER A 218 0.88 7.55 -3.64
C SER A 218 -0.12 7.85 -4.74
N ASN A 219 0.39 8.21 -5.88
CA ASN A 219 -0.36 8.32 -7.13
C ASN A 219 -0.04 7.15 -8.06
N VAL A 220 -0.93 6.90 -9.01
CA VAL A 220 -0.77 5.84 -10.01
C VAL A 220 -0.92 6.47 -11.39
N THR A 221 0.05 6.22 -12.26
CA THR A 221 -0.03 6.60 -13.66
C THR A 221 -0.75 5.51 -14.46
N PRO A 222 -1.62 5.89 -15.40
CA PRO A 222 -2.38 4.91 -16.18
C PRO A 222 -1.48 4.15 -17.15
N GLY A 223 -1.87 2.91 -17.43
CA GLY A 223 -1.30 2.14 -18.52
C GLY A 223 -1.88 2.53 -19.88
N THR A 224 -3.14 2.89 -19.93
CA THR A 224 -3.90 3.37 -21.09
C THR A 224 -4.81 4.52 -20.68
N ILE A 225 -5.14 5.36 -21.67
CA ILE A 225 -6.08 6.48 -21.52
C ILE A 225 -7.02 6.52 -22.71
N GLN A 226 -8.18 7.10 -22.51
CA GLN A 226 -9.08 7.49 -23.59
C GLN A 226 -9.55 8.92 -23.32
N LEU A 227 -9.09 9.86 -24.15
CA LEU A 227 -9.51 11.24 -24.03
C LEU A 227 -10.87 11.47 -24.67
N PRO A 228 -11.61 12.52 -24.26
CA PRO A 228 -12.88 12.86 -24.89
C PRO A 228 -12.74 13.02 -26.42
N GLY A 229 -13.59 12.32 -27.16
CA GLY A 229 -13.57 12.32 -28.63
C GLY A 229 -12.64 11.29 -29.28
N GLU A 230 -11.86 10.55 -28.52
CA GLU A 230 -11.08 9.43 -29.05
C GLU A 230 -11.96 8.18 -29.22
N ALA A 231 -11.76 7.48 -30.36
CA ALA A 231 -12.55 6.30 -30.71
C ALA A 231 -12.17 5.05 -29.89
N ALA A 232 -10.94 4.99 -29.39
CA ALA A 232 -10.41 3.85 -28.65
C ALA A 232 -9.33 4.29 -27.66
N PRO A 233 -9.15 3.55 -26.55
CA PRO A 233 -8.06 3.76 -25.63
C PRO A 233 -6.70 3.51 -26.28
N ARG A 234 -5.73 4.24 -25.79
CA ARG A 234 -4.34 4.17 -26.22
C ARG A 234 -3.38 4.37 -25.07
N PRO A 235 -2.12 3.97 -25.21
CA PRO A 235 -1.06 4.37 -24.31
C PRO A 235 -0.92 5.90 -24.22
N PRO A 236 -0.61 6.46 -23.04
CA PRO A 236 -0.21 7.85 -22.92
C PRO A 236 0.99 8.13 -23.85
N LYS A 237 0.96 9.25 -24.56
CA LYS A 237 2.04 9.68 -25.45
C LYS A 237 2.84 10.86 -24.88
N SER A 238 2.30 11.49 -23.84
CA SER A 238 2.85 12.69 -23.23
C SER A 238 2.54 12.73 -21.73
N ILE A 239 3.19 13.62 -20.99
CA ILE A 239 2.87 13.88 -19.59
C ILE A 239 1.41 14.33 -19.41
N PRO A 240 0.88 15.30 -20.17
CA PRO A 240 -0.55 15.65 -20.09
C PRO A 240 -1.48 14.45 -20.26
N ASP A 241 -1.19 13.58 -21.22
CA ASP A 241 -1.96 12.34 -21.41
C ASP A 241 -1.93 11.46 -20.15
N SER A 242 -0.74 11.26 -19.57
CA SER A 242 -0.58 10.44 -18.36
C SER A 242 -1.30 11.06 -17.17
N LEU A 243 -1.22 12.37 -17.01
CA LEU A 243 -1.93 13.09 -15.95
C LEU A 243 -3.45 13.01 -16.13
N ALA A 244 -3.92 13.00 -17.39
CA ALA A 244 -5.34 12.85 -17.69
C ALA A 244 -5.93 11.54 -17.16
N GLY A 245 -5.17 10.45 -17.20
CA GLY A 245 -5.59 9.14 -16.69
C GLY A 245 -5.16 8.83 -15.27
N ALA A 246 -4.28 9.61 -14.64
CA ALA A 246 -3.80 9.33 -13.29
C ALA A 246 -4.92 9.33 -12.25
N ILE A 247 -4.87 8.45 -11.26
CA ILE A 247 -5.83 8.44 -10.15
C ILE A 247 -5.74 9.70 -9.30
N LEU A 248 -4.53 10.25 -9.17
CA LEU A 248 -4.21 11.57 -8.66
C LEU A 248 -3.04 12.14 -9.46
N THR A 249 -3.06 13.42 -9.76
CA THR A 249 -1.87 14.12 -10.23
C THR A 249 -0.93 14.44 -9.05
N ALA A 250 0.32 14.77 -9.34
CA ALA A 250 1.25 15.23 -8.29
C ALA A 250 0.72 16.48 -7.57
N GLU A 251 0.08 17.38 -8.31
CA GLU A 251 -0.57 18.56 -7.77
C GLU A 251 -1.66 18.22 -6.76
N GLN A 252 -2.56 17.31 -7.11
CA GLN A 252 -3.64 16.88 -6.23
C GLN A 252 -3.10 16.16 -5.01
N THR A 253 -2.09 15.30 -5.19
CA THR A 253 -1.43 14.60 -4.07
C THR A 253 -0.94 15.60 -3.03
N VAL A 254 -0.27 16.66 -3.48
CA VAL A 254 0.25 17.71 -2.59
C VAL A 254 -0.87 18.57 -2.00
N ALA A 255 -1.89 18.88 -2.78
CA ALA A 255 -3.06 19.61 -2.28
C ALA A 255 -3.81 18.81 -1.20
N VAL A 256 -3.98 17.51 -1.40
CA VAL A 256 -4.58 16.60 -0.39
C VAL A 256 -3.71 16.53 0.86
N ARG A 257 -2.38 16.39 0.70
CA ARG A 257 -1.43 16.43 1.81
C ARG A 257 -1.62 17.67 2.67
N ASP A 258 -1.56 18.82 2.02
CA ASP A 258 -1.63 20.12 2.71
C ASP A 258 -3.00 20.33 3.37
N PHE A 259 -4.08 19.91 2.72
CA PHE A 259 -5.43 19.94 3.28
C PHE A 259 -5.54 19.04 4.53
N VAL A 260 -5.13 17.77 4.44
CA VAL A 260 -5.20 16.83 5.57
C VAL A 260 -4.37 17.32 6.75
N ASN A 261 -3.14 17.79 6.49
CA ASN A 261 -2.27 18.33 7.53
C ASN A 261 -2.84 19.59 8.18
N ARG A 262 -3.52 20.43 7.40
CA ARG A 262 -4.19 21.62 7.93
C ARG A 262 -5.33 21.27 8.87
N ILE A 263 -6.24 20.38 8.46
CA ILE A 263 -7.37 19.98 9.32
C ILE A 263 -6.94 19.17 10.54
N ALA A 264 -5.84 18.41 10.41
CA ALA A 264 -5.26 17.66 11.53
C ALA A 264 -4.47 18.56 12.50
N GLY A 265 -4.09 19.76 12.09
CA GLY A 265 -3.21 20.65 12.85
C GLY A 265 -1.78 20.13 13.00
N SER A 266 -1.37 19.16 12.17
CA SER A 266 -0.07 18.48 12.24
C SER A 266 0.23 17.70 10.97
N PRO A 267 1.52 17.37 10.67
CA PRO A 267 1.92 16.62 9.48
C PRO A 267 1.54 15.12 9.61
N ARG A 268 0.32 14.78 9.22
CA ARG A 268 -0.22 13.42 9.20
C ARG A 268 -0.10 12.73 7.84
N LEU A 269 0.06 13.52 6.78
CA LEU A 269 0.13 13.03 5.41
C LEU A 269 1.35 13.62 4.70
N LEU A 270 2.11 12.76 4.07
CA LEU A 270 3.15 13.10 3.12
C LEU A 270 2.65 12.81 1.70
N GLY A 271 3.33 13.31 0.68
CA GLY A 271 2.90 13.12 -0.70
C GLY A 271 4.06 12.89 -1.66
N HIS A 272 3.92 11.89 -2.51
CA HIS A 272 4.86 11.65 -3.59
C HIS A 272 4.70 12.63 -4.74
N GLY A 273 5.82 13.02 -5.34
CA GLY A 273 5.85 13.46 -6.73
C GLY A 273 5.74 12.28 -7.68
N LEU A 274 5.27 12.53 -8.89
CA LEU A 274 5.28 11.54 -9.96
C LEU A 274 6.69 11.44 -10.58
N LEU A 275 7.27 10.26 -10.56
CA LEU A 275 8.55 10.00 -11.18
C LEU A 275 8.33 9.63 -12.66
N PHE A 276 8.71 10.53 -13.55
CA PHE A 276 8.77 10.31 -14.99
C PHE A 276 10.23 10.32 -15.45
N PRO A 277 10.91 9.18 -15.50
CA PRO A 277 12.28 9.13 -15.97
C PRO A 277 12.41 9.52 -17.44
N GLY A 278 13.55 10.13 -17.78
CA GLY A 278 13.89 10.49 -19.15
C GLY A 278 14.31 11.95 -19.31
N VAL A 279 15.15 12.20 -20.30
CA VAL A 279 15.67 13.53 -20.61
C VAL A 279 14.55 14.48 -21.04
N GLY A 280 13.55 13.97 -21.79
CA GLY A 280 12.38 14.75 -22.22
C GLY A 280 11.45 15.19 -21.08
N ASN A 281 11.59 14.61 -19.90
CA ASN A 281 10.72 14.88 -18.76
C ASN A 281 11.33 15.86 -17.73
N ARG A 282 12.54 16.36 -17.97
CA ARG A 282 13.28 17.19 -17.01
C ARG A 282 12.50 18.43 -16.57
N ASP A 283 11.84 19.10 -17.50
CA ASP A 283 11.09 20.33 -17.20
C ASP A 283 9.91 20.04 -16.28
N TYR A 284 9.18 18.96 -16.51
CA TYR A 284 8.09 18.55 -15.61
C TYR A 284 8.61 18.11 -14.23
N MET A 285 9.71 17.36 -14.20
CA MET A 285 10.32 16.97 -12.93
C MET A 285 10.77 18.20 -12.13
N GLN A 286 11.44 19.17 -12.79
CA GLN A 286 11.83 20.43 -12.14
C GLN A 286 10.61 21.25 -11.71
N PHE A 287 9.57 21.31 -12.56
CA PHE A 287 8.33 21.99 -12.21
C PHE A 287 7.69 21.44 -10.93
N GLN A 288 7.67 20.11 -10.75
CA GLN A 288 7.18 19.50 -9.51
C GLN A 288 8.04 19.91 -8.29
N ILE A 289 9.36 19.94 -8.46
CA ILE A 289 10.30 20.35 -7.39
C ILE A 289 10.00 21.77 -6.95
N ASP A 290 9.89 22.69 -7.90
CA ASP A 290 9.72 24.12 -7.63
C ASP A 290 8.36 24.46 -7.04
N ASN A 291 7.30 23.83 -7.55
CA ASN A 291 5.92 24.23 -7.25
C ASN A 291 5.23 23.31 -6.23
N TYR A 292 5.52 22.00 -6.25
CA TYR A 292 4.80 21.03 -5.42
C TYR A 292 5.61 20.59 -4.20
N LYS A 293 6.94 20.66 -4.27
CA LYS A 293 7.83 20.26 -3.18
C LYS A 293 7.45 18.89 -2.61
N PRO A 294 7.55 17.84 -3.44
CA PRO A 294 7.16 16.50 -3.01
C PRO A 294 8.04 16.00 -1.87
N ASP A 295 7.48 15.14 -1.03
CA ASP A 295 8.22 14.55 0.09
C ASP A 295 9.14 13.41 -0.37
N SER A 296 8.81 12.77 -1.49
CA SER A 296 9.55 11.67 -2.14
C SER A 296 8.97 11.43 -3.54
N TRP A 297 9.43 10.38 -4.23
CA TRP A 297 9.06 10.11 -5.61
C TRP A 297 8.40 8.75 -5.77
N LYS A 298 7.31 8.68 -6.54
CA LYS A 298 6.65 7.42 -6.90
C LYS A 298 6.78 7.17 -8.38
N GLY A 299 7.34 6.00 -8.72
CA GLY A 299 7.51 5.55 -10.09
C GLY A 299 6.91 4.16 -10.36
N TYR A 300 6.59 3.93 -11.61
CA TYR A 300 6.09 2.66 -12.14
C TYR A 300 6.97 2.25 -13.31
N ASN A 301 7.81 1.25 -13.13
CA ASN A 301 8.61 0.71 -14.23
C ASN A 301 7.98 -0.51 -14.90
N ILE A 302 6.89 -1.00 -14.34
CA ILE A 302 6.09 -2.12 -14.87
C ILE A 302 5.03 -1.68 -15.89
N ASN A 303 4.99 -0.40 -16.27
CA ASN A 303 3.91 0.14 -17.06
C ASN A 303 3.75 -0.59 -18.39
N ARG A 304 2.53 -1.06 -18.64
CA ARG A 304 2.15 -1.89 -19.77
C ARG A 304 2.18 -1.15 -21.10
N ALA A 305 1.98 0.14 -21.06
CA ALA A 305 1.55 0.91 -22.20
C ALA A 305 2.66 1.68 -22.91
N ALA A 306 3.74 2.03 -22.21
CA ALA A 306 4.82 2.73 -22.86
C ALA A 306 5.47 1.81 -23.91
N LYS A 307 5.40 2.17 -25.19
CA LYS A 307 6.29 1.57 -26.19
C LYS A 307 7.73 1.86 -25.78
N LEU A 308 8.62 0.90 -26.03
CA LEU A 308 10.04 1.22 -26.14
C LEU A 308 10.16 2.20 -27.31
N ASP A 309 10.22 3.48 -27.00
CA ASP A 309 10.66 4.45 -27.96
C ASP A 309 12.18 4.43 -27.95
N SER A 310 12.77 4.34 -29.11
CA SER A 310 14.22 4.39 -29.26
C SER A 310 14.80 5.81 -29.05
N ASP A 311 13.94 6.84 -29.02
CA ASP A 311 14.36 8.21 -28.72
C ASP A 311 14.37 8.43 -27.19
N PRO A 312 15.55 8.61 -26.56
CA PRO A 312 15.66 8.88 -25.12
C PRO A 312 15.02 10.20 -24.70
N ARG A 313 14.58 11.05 -25.63
CA ARG A 313 13.85 12.30 -25.36
C ARG A 313 12.35 12.12 -25.31
N SER A 314 11.83 10.94 -25.65
CA SER A 314 10.40 10.65 -25.54
C SER A 314 9.93 10.78 -24.08
N GLU A 315 8.76 11.39 -23.86
CA GLU A 315 8.20 11.56 -22.52
C GLU A 315 7.73 10.25 -21.89
N MET A 316 7.29 9.31 -22.71
CA MET A 316 6.74 8.03 -22.23
C MET A 316 7.67 6.88 -22.58
N GLN A 317 8.51 6.50 -21.63
CA GLN A 317 9.48 5.44 -21.84
C GLN A 317 9.25 4.26 -20.88
N ARG A 318 9.57 3.07 -21.37
CA ARG A 318 9.86 1.94 -20.49
C ARG A 318 11.28 2.07 -19.98
N TRP A 319 11.49 1.77 -18.73
CA TRP A 319 12.78 1.96 -18.10
C TRP A 319 13.05 0.91 -17.02
N GLN A 320 14.31 0.65 -16.80
CA GLN A 320 14.82 -0.09 -15.66
C GLN A 320 15.48 0.88 -14.67
N LEU A 321 15.63 0.47 -13.42
CA LEU A 321 16.25 1.33 -12.40
C LEU A 321 17.69 1.70 -12.74
N ASP A 322 18.42 0.80 -13.41
CA ASP A 322 19.79 0.97 -13.82
C ASP A 322 19.98 1.49 -15.26
N ASP A 323 18.92 1.99 -15.88
CA ASP A 323 18.96 2.54 -17.23
C ASP A 323 19.69 3.89 -17.23
N GLU A 324 20.90 3.89 -17.76
CA GLU A 324 21.75 5.08 -17.79
C GLU A 324 21.21 6.19 -18.72
N ALA A 325 20.46 5.82 -19.76
CA ALA A 325 19.91 6.79 -20.71
C ALA A 325 18.60 7.41 -20.22
N VAL A 326 17.77 6.65 -19.49
CA VAL A 326 16.42 7.07 -19.10
C VAL A 326 16.32 7.40 -17.62
N ALA A 327 16.76 6.50 -16.72
CA ALA A 327 16.61 6.69 -15.29
C ALA A 327 17.64 7.67 -14.70
N TYR A 328 18.90 7.55 -15.08
CA TYR A 328 19.99 8.30 -14.47
C TYR A 328 19.90 9.83 -14.67
N PRO A 329 19.49 10.36 -15.84
CA PRO A 329 19.24 11.80 -15.98
C PRO A 329 18.24 12.37 -14.97
N THR A 330 17.26 11.56 -14.57
CA THR A 330 16.26 11.95 -13.56
C THR A 330 16.84 11.88 -12.15
N TYR A 331 17.64 10.87 -11.84
CA TYR A 331 18.34 10.77 -10.56
C TYR A 331 19.36 11.91 -10.37
N ASP A 332 20.07 12.28 -11.44
CA ASP A 332 20.96 13.44 -11.47
C ASP A 332 20.21 14.74 -11.16
N LEU A 333 19.04 14.94 -11.78
CA LEU A 333 18.20 16.10 -11.50
C LEU A 333 17.76 16.14 -10.02
N ILE A 334 17.25 15.03 -9.48
CA ILE A 334 16.81 14.94 -8.09
C ILE A 334 17.98 15.25 -7.14
N THR A 335 19.14 14.65 -7.37
CA THR A 335 20.31 14.82 -6.49
C THR A 335 20.94 16.21 -6.57
N LYS A 336 20.79 16.90 -7.69
CA LYS A 336 21.18 18.32 -7.85
C LYS A 336 20.31 19.27 -7.04
N ASN A 337 19.05 18.92 -6.77
CA ASN A 337 18.12 19.67 -5.94
C ASN A 337 18.21 19.30 -4.45
N ARG A 338 19.41 19.00 -3.95
CA ARG A 338 19.66 18.51 -2.58
C ARG A 338 19.24 19.45 -1.47
N GLU A 339 19.07 20.73 -1.74
CA GLU A 339 18.56 21.72 -0.77
C GLU A 339 17.14 21.39 -0.30
N MET A 340 16.37 20.66 -1.11
CA MET A 340 15.06 20.17 -0.74
C MET A 340 15.09 19.30 0.52
N LEU A 341 16.18 18.59 0.78
CA LEU A 341 16.34 17.77 2.00
C LEU A 341 16.20 18.57 3.30
N LYS A 342 16.41 19.89 3.27
CA LYS A 342 16.25 20.76 4.44
C LYS A 342 14.80 20.85 4.92
N THR A 343 13.87 20.72 4.00
CA THR A 343 12.42 20.86 4.28
C THR A 343 11.65 19.57 3.96
N ARG A 344 12.24 18.70 3.17
CA ARG A 344 11.69 17.41 2.71
C ARG A 344 12.75 16.32 2.84
N PRO A 345 13.03 15.83 4.06
CA PRO A 345 14.13 14.88 4.27
C PRO A 345 14.00 13.57 3.48
N GLY A 346 12.78 13.16 3.14
CA GLY A 346 12.51 12.01 2.26
C GLY A 346 12.68 12.26 0.77
N PHE A 347 13.09 13.46 0.36
CA PHE A 347 13.14 13.85 -1.07
C PHE A 347 14.03 12.94 -1.93
N PHE A 348 15.00 12.27 -1.34
CA PHE A 348 15.87 11.31 -2.02
C PHE A 348 15.34 9.86 -1.99
N ASN A 349 14.14 9.63 -1.52
CA ASN A 349 13.51 8.31 -1.57
C ASN A 349 12.83 8.12 -2.94
N ILE A 350 13.26 7.09 -3.65
CA ILE A 350 12.73 6.66 -4.94
C ILE A 350 11.88 5.40 -4.68
N CYS A 351 10.58 5.59 -4.60
CA CYS A 351 9.61 4.54 -4.30
C CYS A 351 9.08 3.95 -5.61
N ILE A 352 9.38 2.68 -5.85
CA ILE A 352 9.09 2.05 -7.14
C ILE A 352 8.13 0.88 -6.99
N HIS A 353 6.98 0.98 -7.66
CA HIS A 353 6.11 -0.16 -7.89
C HIS A 353 6.85 -1.16 -8.78
N LYS A 354 7.30 -2.27 -8.19
CA LYS A 354 8.13 -3.27 -8.86
C LYS A 354 7.68 -4.68 -8.47
N GLY A 355 7.55 -5.53 -9.45
CA GLY A 355 6.96 -6.85 -9.26
C GLY A 355 5.48 -6.82 -9.55
N LEU A 356 4.63 -6.82 -8.55
CA LEU A 356 3.16 -6.81 -8.66
C LEU A 356 2.69 -6.07 -9.93
N SER A 357 2.50 -6.81 -11.00
CA SER A 357 2.24 -6.25 -12.33
C SER A 357 1.02 -6.91 -12.96
N PRO A 358 0.30 -6.19 -13.84
CA PRO A 358 -0.85 -6.78 -14.56
C PRO A 358 -0.46 -8.01 -15.34
N ASP A 359 -1.40 -8.90 -15.50
CA ASP A 359 -1.25 -10.11 -16.29
C ASP A 359 -2.04 -9.98 -17.62
N PRO A 360 -1.42 -10.27 -18.77
CA PRO A 360 -0.02 -10.65 -18.98
C PRO A 360 0.93 -9.45 -18.92
N THR A 361 2.11 -9.64 -18.34
CA THR A 361 3.15 -8.62 -18.33
C THR A 361 3.80 -8.52 -19.70
N PRO A 362 3.85 -7.34 -20.35
CA PRO A 362 4.45 -7.21 -21.68
C PRO A 362 5.96 -7.47 -21.70
N ASP A 363 6.65 -7.11 -20.62
CA ASP A 363 8.07 -7.36 -20.44
C ASP A 363 8.37 -7.72 -18.97
N PRO A 364 8.54 -9.00 -18.67
CA PRO A 364 8.82 -9.44 -17.30
C PRO A 364 10.15 -8.89 -16.76
N LYS A 365 11.07 -8.43 -17.61
CA LYS A 365 12.34 -7.84 -17.17
C LYS A 365 12.12 -6.56 -16.36
N LEU A 366 11.11 -5.77 -16.69
CA LEU A 366 10.83 -4.52 -15.98
C LEU A 366 10.44 -4.75 -14.52
N GLY A 367 9.69 -5.82 -14.22
CA GLY A 367 9.30 -6.20 -12.87
C GLY A 367 10.38 -6.97 -12.11
N HIS A 368 11.35 -7.56 -12.79
CA HIS A 368 12.38 -8.40 -12.17
C HIS A 368 13.41 -7.53 -11.40
N PRO A 369 13.89 -7.98 -10.23
CA PRO A 369 14.78 -7.18 -9.36
C PRO A 369 16.24 -7.07 -9.83
N SER A 370 16.60 -7.55 -11.02
CA SER A 370 17.98 -7.58 -11.49
C SER A 370 18.64 -6.22 -11.70
N ASP A 371 17.86 -5.16 -11.89
CA ASP A 371 18.30 -3.79 -12.08
C ASP A 371 18.55 -3.03 -10.75
N VAL A 372 18.06 -3.56 -9.64
CA VAL A 372 18.17 -2.92 -8.32
C VAL A 372 19.62 -2.79 -7.85
N PRO A 373 20.48 -3.84 -7.92
CA PRO A 373 21.85 -3.76 -7.41
C PRO A 373 22.71 -2.69 -8.07
N LYS A 374 22.62 -2.60 -9.42
CA LYS A 374 23.42 -1.61 -10.15
C LYS A 374 22.95 -0.19 -9.84
N ALA A 375 21.64 0.06 -9.88
CA ALA A 375 21.09 1.36 -9.55
C ALA A 375 21.47 1.80 -8.13
N ALA A 376 21.35 0.92 -7.14
CA ALA A 376 21.69 1.22 -5.75
C ALA A 376 23.18 1.50 -5.55
N LYS A 377 24.04 0.79 -6.27
CA LYS A 377 25.49 0.99 -6.24
C LYS A 377 25.90 2.33 -6.88
N ASP A 378 25.32 2.64 -8.04
CA ASP A 378 25.71 3.82 -8.82
C ASP A 378 25.15 5.13 -8.19
N TRP A 379 24.04 5.02 -7.43
CA TRP A 379 23.38 6.14 -6.76
C TRP A 379 23.28 5.95 -5.23
N PRO A 380 24.41 5.89 -4.53
CA PRO A 380 24.42 5.58 -3.08
C PRO A 380 23.75 6.65 -2.21
N GLN A 381 23.54 7.86 -2.73
CA GLN A 381 22.84 8.95 -2.04
C GLN A 381 21.31 8.85 -2.13
N LEU A 382 20.77 8.05 -3.05
CA LEU A 382 19.34 7.80 -3.16
C LEU A 382 18.95 6.55 -2.36
N ASN A 383 17.78 6.55 -1.79
CA ASN A 383 17.15 5.35 -1.23
C ASN A 383 16.17 4.76 -2.25
N PHE A 384 16.28 3.49 -2.52
CA PHE A 384 15.37 2.75 -3.39
C PHE A 384 14.40 1.95 -2.53
N VAL A 385 13.17 2.41 -2.42
CA VAL A 385 12.09 1.72 -1.69
C VAL A 385 11.30 0.89 -2.70
N ILE A 386 11.49 -0.42 -2.65
CA ILE A 386 10.90 -1.34 -3.63
C ILE A 386 9.54 -1.82 -3.11
N TYR A 387 8.50 -1.25 -3.68
CA TYR A 387 7.12 -1.54 -3.31
C TYR A 387 6.73 -2.96 -3.70
N HIS A 388 5.93 -3.56 -2.84
CA HIS A 388 5.48 -4.95 -2.93
C HIS A 388 6.60 -5.99 -2.81
N SER A 389 7.83 -5.57 -2.43
CA SER A 389 9.01 -6.44 -2.32
C SER A 389 9.21 -7.34 -3.53
N CYS A 390 8.99 -6.82 -4.73
CA CYS A 390 9.08 -7.52 -6.02
C CYS A 390 8.20 -8.79 -6.09
N ILE A 391 7.03 -8.82 -5.48
CA ILE A 391 6.14 -9.98 -5.58
C ILE A 391 5.76 -10.22 -7.05
N GLN A 392 5.80 -11.47 -7.49
CA GLN A 392 5.38 -11.85 -8.84
C GLN A 392 3.92 -12.33 -8.82
N PRO A 393 2.96 -11.59 -9.45
CA PRO A 393 1.55 -11.77 -9.12
C PRO A 393 0.90 -13.01 -9.71
N ARG A 394 1.17 -13.32 -10.99
CA ARG A 394 0.35 -14.26 -11.76
C ARG A 394 0.29 -15.66 -11.18
N PHE A 395 1.43 -16.20 -10.75
CA PHE A 395 1.59 -17.56 -10.29
C PHE A 395 2.10 -17.66 -8.88
N PHE A 396 2.24 -16.52 -8.25
CA PHE A 396 2.97 -16.35 -7.02
C PHE A 396 2.52 -17.34 -5.95
N TYR A 397 1.24 -17.42 -5.67
CA TYR A 397 0.75 -18.21 -4.55
C TYR A 397 0.82 -19.71 -4.83
N SER A 398 0.37 -20.14 -5.99
CA SER A 398 0.40 -21.57 -6.37
C SER A 398 1.82 -22.03 -6.62
N GLU A 399 2.64 -21.26 -7.33
CA GLU A 399 4.04 -21.62 -7.58
C GLU A 399 4.88 -21.58 -6.31
N SER A 400 4.69 -20.60 -5.43
CA SER A 400 5.39 -20.54 -4.15
C SER A 400 5.02 -21.72 -3.25
N MET A 401 3.75 -22.07 -3.18
CA MET A 401 3.32 -23.25 -2.43
C MET A 401 3.86 -24.54 -3.05
N GLN A 402 3.89 -24.64 -4.38
CA GLN A 402 4.51 -25.79 -5.08
C GLN A 402 6.02 -25.83 -4.83
N ALA A 403 6.72 -24.70 -4.90
CA ALA A 403 8.14 -24.61 -4.62
C ALA A 403 8.47 -25.05 -3.19
N ILE A 404 7.70 -24.58 -2.21
CA ILE A 404 7.84 -24.95 -0.80
C ILE A 404 7.61 -26.47 -0.63
N ARG A 405 6.55 -27.02 -1.20
CA ARG A 405 6.23 -28.47 -1.13
C ARG A 405 7.26 -29.34 -1.83
N ALA A 406 7.76 -28.88 -2.96
CA ALA A 406 8.79 -29.58 -3.73
C ALA A 406 10.20 -29.40 -3.14
N GLY A 407 10.35 -28.60 -2.09
CA GLY A 407 11.65 -28.33 -1.48
C GLY A 407 12.60 -27.54 -2.40
N ARG A 408 12.07 -26.76 -3.37
CA ARG A 408 12.91 -25.94 -4.24
C ARG A 408 13.55 -24.82 -3.43
N LEU A 409 14.86 -24.71 -3.55
CA LEU A 409 15.66 -23.73 -2.82
C LEU A 409 16.40 -22.80 -3.77
N ARG A 410 16.55 -21.55 -3.32
CA ARG A 410 17.47 -20.58 -3.89
C ARG A 410 18.43 -20.13 -2.79
N ASN A 411 19.71 -20.48 -2.92
CA ASN A 411 20.76 -20.16 -1.94
C ASN A 411 20.35 -20.51 -0.49
N GLY A 412 19.83 -21.73 -0.28
CA GLY A 412 19.53 -22.26 1.05
C GLY A 412 18.20 -21.84 1.68
N VAL A 413 17.34 -21.11 0.98
CA VAL A 413 15.98 -20.78 1.42
C VAL A 413 14.96 -21.17 0.36
N PRO A 414 13.67 -21.43 0.72
CA PRO A 414 12.63 -21.71 -0.26
C PRO A 414 12.53 -20.61 -1.30
N ASP A 415 12.49 -21.01 -2.57
CA ASP A 415 12.43 -20.08 -3.69
C ASP A 415 11.01 -19.52 -3.87
N ILE A 416 10.80 -18.28 -3.43
CA ILE A 416 9.56 -17.52 -3.62
C ILE A 416 9.77 -16.54 -4.78
N ASN A 417 10.21 -17.05 -5.91
CA ASN A 417 10.37 -16.32 -7.16
C ASN A 417 11.15 -14.99 -6.99
N TRP A 418 10.61 -13.91 -7.52
CA TRP A 418 11.26 -12.59 -7.53
C TRP A 418 11.49 -12.01 -6.14
N THR A 419 10.63 -12.29 -5.16
CA THR A 419 10.84 -11.82 -3.78
C THR A 419 12.10 -12.43 -3.17
N THR A 420 12.35 -13.73 -3.38
CA THR A 420 13.61 -14.36 -2.93
C THR A 420 14.81 -13.80 -3.68
N ALA A 421 14.68 -13.64 -5.01
CA ALA A 421 15.74 -13.02 -5.81
C ALA A 421 16.05 -11.60 -5.34
N PHE A 422 15.02 -10.78 -5.12
CA PHE A 422 15.14 -9.42 -4.61
C PHE A 422 15.85 -9.40 -3.26
N ALA A 423 15.37 -10.20 -2.30
CA ALA A 423 15.96 -10.23 -0.97
C ALA A 423 17.46 -10.53 -0.99
N GLN A 424 17.89 -11.47 -1.85
CA GLN A 424 19.30 -11.86 -1.96
C GLN A 424 20.15 -10.87 -2.75
N LEU A 425 19.63 -10.36 -3.87
CA LEU A 425 20.36 -9.42 -4.73
C LEU A 425 20.56 -8.05 -4.06
N ALA A 426 19.53 -7.57 -3.36
CA ALA A 426 19.54 -6.25 -2.75
C ALA A 426 20.15 -6.21 -1.33
N ALA A 427 20.35 -7.36 -0.69
CA ALA A 427 20.92 -7.46 0.66
C ALA A 427 22.20 -6.63 0.88
N PRO A 428 23.18 -6.64 -0.04
CA PRO A 428 24.43 -5.89 0.13
C PRO A 428 24.28 -4.36 0.08
N HIS A 429 23.15 -3.85 -0.41
CA HIS A 429 22.93 -2.43 -0.66
C HIS A 429 22.16 -1.79 0.48
N SER A 430 22.84 -0.98 1.31
CA SER A 430 22.26 -0.35 2.51
C SER A 430 21.16 0.67 2.21
N ASN A 431 21.12 1.19 0.99
CA ASN A 431 20.15 2.15 0.49
C ASN A 431 18.96 1.52 -0.24
N VAL A 432 18.76 0.21 -0.12
CA VAL A 432 17.58 -0.49 -0.65
C VAL A 432 16.69 -0.95 0.50
N TYR A 433 15.39 -0.68 0.37
CA TYR A 433 14.36 -1.01 1.33
C TYR A 433 13.29 -1.87 0.69
N ALA A 434 12.74 -2.80 1.44
CA ALA A 434 11.65 -3.68 1.04
C ALA A 434 10.33 -3.19 1.64
N GLU A 435 9.42 -2.71 0.82
CA GLU A 435 8.07 -2.35 1.22
C GLU A 435 7.13 -3.55 1.03
N ILE A 436 6.20 -3.77 1.98
CA ILE A 436 5.41 -5.00 2.06
C ILE A 436 3.92 -4.82 1.69
N GLY A 437 3.51 -3.67 1.17
CA GLY A 437 2.12 -3.40 0.75
C GLY A 437 1.61 -4.43 -0.25
N THR A 438 0.33 -4.72 -0.23
CA THR A 438 -0.33 -5.82 -0.95
C THR A 438 0.28 -7.20 -0.66
N THR A 439 1.60 -7.32 -0.69
CA THR A 439 2.32 -8.58 -0.44
C THR A 439 2.00 -9.15 0.93
N PHE A 440 2.05 -8.33 1.96
CA PHE A 440 1.67 -8.73 3.30
C PHE A 440 0.15 -8.94 3.41
N ALA A 441 -0.65 -7.96 2.98
CA ALA A 441 -2.10 -8.01 3.03
C ALA A 441 -2.67 -9.29 2.39
N SER A 442 -2.15 -9.65 1.20
CA SER A 442 -2.65 -10.80 0.46
C SER A 442 -2.18 -12.16 0.99
N THR A 443 -1.09 -12.20 1.77
CA THR A 443 -0.52 -13.48 2.22
C THR A 443 -0.74 -13.79 3.69
N VAL A 444 -0.74 -12.78 4.55
CA VAL A 444 -0.74 -13.01 6.02
C VAL A 444 -1.93 -13.84 6.50
N ILE A 445 -3.10 -13.62 5.93
CA ILE A 445 -4.35 -14.28 6.35
C ILE A 445 -4.85 -15.34 5.38
N THR A 446 -4.29 -15.41 4.20
CA THR A 446 -4.70 -16.40 3.17
C THR A 446 -3.67 -17.47 2.92
N PHE A 447 -2.39 -17.13 3.05
CA PHE A 447 -1.24 -18.03 2.86
C PHE A 447 -0.15 -17.77 3.92
N PRO A 448 -0.45 -17.96 5.22
CA PRO A 448 0.47 -17.56 6.29
C PRO A 448 1.84 -18.24 6.22
N THR A 449 1.93 -19.47 5.69
CA THR A 449 3.21 -20.13 5.43
C THR A 449 4.06 -19.37 4.41
N VAL A 450 3.46 -18.88 3.33
CA VAL A 450 4.15 -18.05 2.33
C VAL A 450 4.55 -16.71 2.94
N CYS A 451 3.65 -16.08 3.70
CA CYS A 451 3.94 -14.85 4.43
C CYS A 451 5.13 -15.01 5.38
N ALA A 452 5.19 -16.11 6.12
CA ALA A 452 6.31 -16.40 7.02
C ALA A 452 7.64 -16.56 6.28
N HIS A 453 7.62 -17.17 5.08
CA HIS A 453 8.82 -17.23 4.25
C HIS A 453 9.21 -15.86 3.69
N ILE A 454 8.26 -15.05 3.25
CA ILE A 454 8.51 -13.69 2.77
C ILE A 454 9.16 -12.85 3.88
N LEU A 455 8.46 -12.67 5.00
CA LEU A 455 8.97 -11.87 6.10
C LEU A 455 10.28 -12.43 6.67
N GLY A 456 10.38 -13.76 6.78
CA GLY A 456 11.60 -14.41 7.24
C GLY A 456 12.79 -14.13 6.35
N GLN A 457 12.61 -14.17 5.03
CA GLN A 457 13.68 -13.85 4.07
C GLN A 457 13.98 -12.35 4.06
N LEU A 458 12.98 -11.49 4.03
CA LEU A 458 13.22 -10.04 4.06
C LEU A 458 13.99 -9.64 5.31
N VAL A 459 13.58 -10.09 6.50
CA VAL A 459 14.30 -9.76 7.74
C VAL A 459 15.67 -10.45 7.82
N LYS A 460 15.82 -11.64 7.24
CA LYS A 460 17.13 -12.33 7.18
C LYS A 460 18.16 -11.55 6.34
N TYR A 461 17.74 -11.05 5.18
CA TYR A 461 18.65 -10.46 4.21
C TYR A 461 18.79 -8.94 4.35
N PHE A 462 17.70 -8.24 4.68
CA PHE A 462 17.72 -6.78 4.87
C PHE A 462 17.94 -6.37 6.33
N GLY A 463 17.74 -7.26 7.28
CA GLY A 463 17.56 -6.90 8.68
C GLY A 463 16.19 -6.24 8.93
N PRO A 464 15.79 -6.09 10.19
CA PRO A 464 14.51 -5.45 10.52
C PRO A 464 14.49 -3.93 10.23
N ASP A 465 15.64 -3.33 9.93
CA ASP A 465 15.81 -1.88 9.73
C ASP A 465 15.50 -1.41 8.30
N ARG A 466 15.39 -2.33 7.35
CA ARG A 466 15.18 -2.01 5.93
C ARG A 466 13.93 -2.66 5.34
N VAL A 467 13.01 -3.10 6.19
CA VAL A 467 11.66 -3.53 5.82
C VAL A 467 10.69 -2.47 6.30
N VAL A 468 9.82 -1.98 5.43
CA VAL A 468 8.85 -0.91 5.73
C VAL A 468 7.43 -1.38 5.48
N PHE A 469 6.51 -0.92 6.32
CA PHE A 469 5.10 -1.23 6.22
C PHE A 469 4.42 -0.25 5.26
N GLY A 470 3.73 -0.79 4.28
CA GLY A 470 2.69 -0.14 3.52
C GLY A 470 1.45 -1.03 3.51
N SER A 471 0.30 -0.45 3.57
CA SER A 471 -0.95 -1.20 3.53
C SER A 471 -1.49 -1.38 2.13
N ASP A 472 -1.11 -0.51 1.22
CA ASP A 472 -1.74 -0.33 -0.09
C ASP A 472 -3.24 -0.01 0.03
N SER A 473 -3.63 0.62 1.15
CA SER A 473 -4.97 1.15 1.36
C SER A 473 -5.14 2.43 0.52
N ILE A 474 -6.27 2.72 0.03
CA ILE A 474 -7.62 2.34 0.46
C ILE A 474 -8.19 1.12 -0.32
N TRP A 475 -7.37 0.47 -1.17
CA TRP A 475 -7.83 -0.67 -1.97
C TRP A 475 -8.34 -1.81 -1.10
N TYR A 476 -7.76 -1.96 0.08
CA TYR A 476 -8.07 -3.02 1.04
C TYR A 476 -8.80 -2.48 2.29
N GLY A 477 -9.46 -1.33 2.17
CA GLY A 477 -10.15 -0.67 3.27
C GLY A 477 -9.21 -0.08 4.32
N SER A 478 -9.67 0.00 5.57
CA SER A 478 -8.84 0.46 6.69
C SER A 478 -7.66 -0.50 6.94
N PRO A 479 -6.43 -0.01 7.10
CA PRO A 479 -5.27 -0.84 7.37
C PRO A 479 -5.24 -1.45 8.79
N GLN A 480 -6.23 -1.19 9.64
CA GLN A 480 -6.21 -1.66 11.04
C GLN A 480 -6.02 -3.17 11.17
N TRP A 481 -6.70 -3.95 10.34
CA TRP A 481 -6.57 -5.39 10.37
C TRP A 481 -5.16 -5.87 9.97
N GLN A 482 -4.48 -5.17 9.06
CA GLN A 482 -3.11 -5.48 8.67
C GLN A 482 -2.13 -5.14 9.80
N ILE A 483 -2.33 -4.00 10.48
CA ILE A 483 -1.54 -3.58 11.63
C ILE A 483 -1.64 -4.63 12.75
N GLU A 484 -2.87 -5.04 13.08
CA GLU A 484 -3.12 -6.05 14.10
C GLU A 484 -2.57 -7.42 13.70
N ALA A 485 -2.74 -7.81 12.42
CA ALA A 485 -2.19 -9.05 11.91
C ALA A 485 -0.66 -9.08 11.99
N LEU A 486 0.03 -8.00 11.58
CA LEU A 486 1.50 -7.93 11.66
C LEU A 486 1.99 -7.95 13.12
N TRP A 487 1.28 -7.26 14.01
CA TRP A 487 1.63 -7.25 15.42
C TRP A 487 1.58 -8.66 16.02
N ARG A 488 0.56 -9.44 15.70
CA ARG A 488 0.33 -10.80 16.22
C ARG A 488 1.07 -11.89 15.43
N PHE A 489 1.53 -11.60 14.20
CA PHE A 489 2.17 -12.57 13.34
C PHE A 489 3.51 -13.03 13.90
N GLN A 490 3.75 -14.34 13.81
CA GLN A 490 5.00 -14.98 14.24
C GLN A 490 5.48 -15.94 13.15
N ILE A 491 6.79 -16.00 12.97
CA ILE A 491 7.41 -17.05 12.16
C ILE A 491 7.61 -18.26 13.09
N PRO A 492 6.99 -19.42 12.80
CA PRO A 492 7.13 -20.60 13.63
C PRO A 492 8.59 -20.97 13.91
N GLU A 493 8.89 -21.39 15.13
CA GLU A 493 10.26 -21.69 15.57
C GLU A 493 10.96 -22.72 14.67
N GLU A 494 10.23 -23.75 14.23
CA GLU A 494 10.74 -24.77 13.30
C GLU A 494 11.17 -24.17 11.95
N MET A 495 10.44 -23.17 11.45
CA MET A 495 10.82 -22.45 10.23
C MET A 495 12.04 -21.58 10.47
N ARG A 496 12.10 -20.90 11.64
CA ARG A 496 13.25 -20.08 12.03
C ARG A 496 14.52 -20.93 12.11
N LYS A 497 14.46 -22.07 12.80
CA LYS A 497 15.59 -23.00 12.94
C LYS A 497 16.03 -23.60 11.59
N ARG A 498 15.05 -24.02 10.79
CA ARG A 498 15.33 -24.70 9.51
C ARG A 498 15.95 -23.77 8.47
N TRP A 499 15.48 -22.52 8.39
CA TRP A 499 15.86 -21.59 7.33
C TRP A 499 16.74 -20.43 7.81
N GLY A 500 17.06 -20.39 9.09
CA GLY A 500 17.82 -19.29 9.70
C GLY A 500 17.08 -17.96 9.65
N TYR A 501 15.76 -17.98 9.79
CA TYR A 501 14.98 -16.75 9.87
C TYR A 501 15.06 -16.13 11.25
N PRO A 502 15.25 -14.81 11.35
CA PRO A 502 15.16 -14.12 12.63
C PRO A 502 13.74 -14.17 13.21
N GLU A 503 13.64 -14.00 14.49
CA GLU A 503 12.37 -13.79 15.16
C GLU A 503 11.82 -12.40 14.85
N LEU A 504 10.50 -12.30 14.63
CA LEU A 504 9.78 -11.04 14.55
C LEU A 504 9.51 -10.55 15.99
N THR A 505 10.55 -10.01 16.63
CA THR A 505 10.43 -9.43 17.96
C THR A 505 9.53 -8.19 17.94
N GLU A 506 9.03 -7.77 19.10
CA GLU A 506 8.28 -6.51 19.23
C GLU A 506 9.05 -5.33 18.64
N THR A 507 10.36 -5.25 18.94
CA THR A 507 11.24 -4.23 18.36
C THR A 507 11.27 -4.28 16.83
N ALA A 508 11.38 -5.46 16.24
CA ALA A 508 11.37 -5.61 14.79
C ALA A 508 10.01 -5.15 14.19
N LYS A 509 8.90 -5.52 14.83
CA LYS A 509 7.56 -5.12 14.39
C LYS A 509 7.35 -3.61 14.48
N ARG A 510 7.81 -2.96 15.55
CA ARG A 510 7.75 -1.48 15.68
C ARG A 510 8.59 -0.78 14.61
N LYS A 511 9.78 -1.31 14.31
CA LYS A 511 10.60 -0.80 13.22
C LYS A 511 9.88 -0.90 11.88
N ILE A 512 9.37 -2.07 11.55
CA ILE A 512 8.66 -2.34 10.29
C ILE A 512 7.40 -1.47 10.19
N LEU A 513 6.58 -1.42 11.26
CA LEU A 513 5.30 -0.71 11.26
C LEU A 513 5.42 0.81 11.16
N GLY A 514 6.59 1.39 11.51
CA GLY A 514 6.66 2.85 11.43
C GLY A 514 8.05 3.46 11.59
N LEU A 515 8.91 2.94 12.46
CA LEU A 515 10.16 3.64 12.79
C LEU A 515 11.14 3.70 11.62
N ASN A 516 11.13 2.72 10.73
CA ASN A 516 11.98 2.72 9.54
C ASN A 516 11.54 3.79 8.55
N SER A 517 10.24 3.89 8.26
CA SER A 517 9.70 4.94 7.40
C SER A 517 9.85 6.31 8.04
N ALA A 518 9.65 6.44 9.37
CA ALA A 518 9.93 7.68 10.08
C ALA A 518 11.38 8.17 9.83
N ARG A 519 12.35 7.25 9.87
CA ARG A 519 13.75 7.56 9.56
C ARG A 519 13.95 7.96 8.10
N LEU A 520 13.35 7.22 7.15
CA LEU A 520 13.44 7.51 5.72
C LEU A 520 12.90 8.90 5.36
N TYR A 521 11.89 9.36 6.07
CA TYR A 521 11.26 10.66 5.85
C TYR A 521 11.70 11.73 6.85
N GLY A 522 12.78 11.47 7.60
CA GLY A 522 13.39 12.45 8.50
C GLY A 522 12.54 12.83 9.71
N LEU A 523 11.51 12.04 10.03
CA LEU A 523 10.72 12.22 11.24
C LEU A 523 11.47 11.75 12.49
N SER A 524 12.55 11.04 12.31
CA SER A 524 13.42 10.52 13.36
C SER A 524 14.59 11.45 13.73
N GLY A 525 14.76 12.57 13.07
CA GLY A 525 15.68 13.68 13.37
C GLY A 525 17.12 13.29 13.73
N ALA A 526 17.45 13.31 15.01
CA ALA A 526 18.83 13.27 15.51
C ALA A 526 19.62 11.96 15.28
N ASP A 527 18.98 10.89 14.83
CA ASP A 527 19.62 9.58 14.66
C ASP A 527 20.20 9.34 13.27
N ALA A 528 20.01 10.27 12.33
CA ALA A 528 20.67 10.25 11.04
C ALA A 528 22.12 10.73 11.20
N VAL A 529 23.08 9.82 11.04
CA VAL A 529 24.50 10.19 11.00
C VAL A 529 24.81 10.78 9.63
N PRO A 530 25.50 11.95 9.54
CA PRO A 530 25.99 12.46 8.27
C PRO A 530 26.84 11.39 7.55
N GLY A 531 26.47 11.05 6.31
CA GLY A 531 27.14 9.99 5.54
C GLY A 531 26.38 8.65 5.50
N GLY A 532 25.13 8.57 5.99
CA GLY A 532 24.27 7.39 5.84
C GLY A 532 24.55 6.26 6.84
N GLY A 533 25.31 6.52 7.89
CA GLY A 533 25.52 5.56 8.97
C GLY A 533 24.35 5.55 9.95
N TYR A 534 23.96 4.35 10.39
CA TYR A 534 22.92 4.14 11.38
C TYR A 534 23.52 3.96 12.78
N ARG A 535 23.01 4.70 13.76
CA ARG A 535 23.34 4.41 15.17
C ARG A 535 22.55 3.20 15.66
N PRO A 536 23.17 2.28 16.41
CA PRO A 536 22.46 1.18 17.01
C PRO A 536 21.30 1.70 17.87
N VAL A 537 20.11 1.18 17.63
CA VAL A 537 18.91 1.55 18.39
C VAL A 537 19.05 1.03 19.81
N PRO A 538 18.84 1.86 20.83
CA PRO A 538 18.90 1.42 22.23
C PRO A 538 17.84 0.35 22.54
N LYS A 539 18.07 -0.45 23.57
CA LYS A 539 17.33 -1.70 23.85
C LYS A 539 15.93 -1.54 24.43
N THR A 540 15.50 -0.33 24.81
CA THR A 540 14.17 -0.08 25.39
C THR A 540 13.27 0.66 24.40
N PHE A 541 11.96 0.43 24.48
CA PHE A 541 10.99 1.00 23.55
C PHE A 541 10.96 2.54 23.54
N GLU A 542 10.96 3.18 24.71
CA GLU A 542 10.95 4.64 24.81
C GLU A 542 12.22 5.25 24.19
N SER A 543 13.33 4.53 24.24
CA SER A 543 14.59 4.93 23.60
C SER A 543 14.64 4.61 22.10
N LEU A 544 13.67 3.86 21.56
CA LEU A 544 13.49 3.62 20.13
C LEU A 544 12.75 4.75 19.43
N ILE A 545 12.04 5.59 20.19
CA ILE A 545 11.34 6.75 19.64
C ILE A 545 12.32 7.92 19.63
N PRO A 546 12.74 8.41 18.46
CA PRO A 546 13.61 9.58 18.37
C PRO A 546 13.01 10.80 19.07
N ASP A 547 13.83 11.65 19.66
CA ASP A 547 13.34 12.83 20.38
C ASP A 547 12.57 13.82 19.47
N SER A 548 12.95 13.88 18.19
CA SER A 548 12.18 14.62 17.20
C SER A 548 10.79 14.05 16.97
N LEU A 549 10.64 12.73 17.04
CA LEU A 549 9.34 12.06 16.93
C LEU A 549 8.53 12.21 18.22
N LYS A 550 9.17 12.16 19.38
CA LYS A 550 8.52 12.49 20.66
C LYS A 550 7.96 13.90 20.65
N LYS A 551 8.74 14.90 20.17
CA LYS A 551 8.27 16.28 19.99
C LYS A 551 7.12 16.41 19.00
N LEU A 552 7.12 15.60 17.93
CA LEU A 552 6.00 15.52 16.98
C LEU A 552 4.77 14.88 17.63
N MET A 553 4.94 13.88 18.48
CA MET A 553 3.86 13.23 19.23
C MET A 553 3.27 14.14 20.33
N GLU A 554 4.04 15.11 20.82
CA GLU A 554 3.59 16.17 21.73
C GLU A 554 2.74 17.26 21.03
N PHE A 555 2.77 17.30 19.69
CA PHE A 555 1.93 18.22 18.92
C PHE A 555 0.46 17.86 19.09
N PRO A 556 -0.45 18.84 19.32
CA PRO A 556 -1.86 18.55 19.65
C PRO A 556 -2.63 17.70 18.64
N GLY A 557 -2.15 17.55 17.42
CA GLY A 557 -2.73 16.65 16.41
C GLY A 557 -2.00 15.32 16.25
N PHE A 558 -0.83 15.17 16.88
CA PHE A 558 0.03 13.98 16.78
C PHE A 558 0.10 13.16 18.05
N ALA A 559 -0.31 13.74 19.18
CA ALA A 559 -0.32 12.98 20.41
C ALA A 559 -1.10 11.69 20.20
N ALA A 560 -0.49 10.58 20.50
CA ALA A 560 -1.18 9.27 20.50
C ALA A 560 -2.51 9.35 21.28
N ASP A 561 -2.55 10.17 22.32
CA ASP A 561 -3.77 10.48 23.06
C ASP A 561 -4.83 11.21 22.26
N ASN A 562 -4.46 12.11 21.34
CA ASN A 562 -5.45 12.83 20.53
C ASN A 562 -5.99 11.99 19.37
N ILE A 563 -5.17 11.13 18.76
CA ILE A 563 -5.64 10.17 17.77
C ILE A 563 -6.55 9.14 18.45
N SER A 564 -6.10 8.57 19.57
CA SER A 564 -6.89 7.66 20.37
C SER A 564 -8.15 8.33 20.92
N ARG A 565 -8.10 9.61 21.26
CA ARG A 565 -9.24 10.38 21.71
C ARG A 565 -10.23 10.63 20.59
N THR A 566 -9.80 11.16 19.45
CA THR A 566 -10.67 11.41 18.30
C THR A 566 -11.27 10.12 17.77
N ARG A 567 -10.49 9.05 17.71
CA ARG A 567 -10.97 7.73 17.33
C ARG A 567 -11.95 7.17 18.36
N LYS A 568 -11.68 7.30 19.66
CA LYS A 568 -12.62 6.90 20.72
C LYS A 568 -13.93 7.68 20.63
N GLU A 569 -13.89 8.98 20.43
CA GLU A 569 -15.07 9.81 20.27
C GLU A 569 -15.87 9.42 19.02
N TYR A 570 -15.17 9.16 17.90
CA TYR A 570 -15.78 8.69 16.67
C TYR A 570 -16.51 7.35 16.87
N LEU A 571 -15.84 6.38 17.48
CA LEU A 571 -16.43 5.06 17.77
C LEU A 571 -17.56 5.15 18.79
N ALA A 572 -17.43 5.99 19.82
CA ALA A 572 -18.47 6.21 20.83
C ALA A 572 -19.76 6.83 20.26
N ARG A 573 -19.65 7.55 19.13
CA ARG A 573 -20.79 8.10 18.38
C ARG A 573 -21.47 7.09 17.45
N GLY A 574 -21.12 5.80 17.55
CA GLY A 574 -21.72 4.72 16.78
C GLY A 574 -21.10 4.51 15.40
N ALA A 575 -19.95 5.12 15.13
CA ALA A 575 -19.22 4.83 13.91
C ALA A 575 -18.64 3.42 13.97
N ALA A 576 -19.00 2.58 13.01
CA ALA A 576 -18.41 1.26 12.87
C ALA A 576 -17.10 1.36 12.08
N PRO A 577 -16.00 0.74 12.55
CA PRO A 577 -14.81 0.57 11.73
C PRO A 577 -15.18 -0.12 10.42
N SER A 578 -14.70 0.41 9.29
CA SER A 578 -14.91 -0.28 8.02
C SER A 578 -13.89 -1.40 7.89
N HIS A 579 -14.28 -2.59 8.31
CA HIS A 579 -13.45 -3.78 8.20
C HIS A 579 -13.70 -4.58 6.92
N THR A 580 -14.51 -4.07 6.01
CA THR A 580 -15.22 -4.93 5.08
C THR A 580 -14.75 -4.86 3.64
N ARG A 581 -13.68 -4.09 3.35
CA ARG A 581 -13.20 -3.96 1.98
C ARG A 581 -11.76 -4.41 1.84
N TYR A 582 -11.62 -5.44 1.02
CA TYR A 582 -10.35 -6.09 0.75
C TYR A 582 -10.12 -6.22 -0.76
N GLY A 583 -10.40 -5.14 -1.49
CA GLY A 583 -10.50 -5.14 -2.95
C GLY A 583 -11.94 -5.37 -3.41
N TRP A 584 -12.15 -5.52 -4.70
CA TRP A 584 -13.49 -5.66 -5.31
C TRP A 584 -13.61 -6.77 -6.35
N VAL A 585 -12.52 -7.45 -6.66
CA VAL A 585 -12.49 -8.58 -7.58
C VAL A 585 -12.13 -9.84 -6.84
N ARG A 586 -13.00 -10.82 -6.85
CA ARG A 586 -12.71 -12.17 -6.37
C ARG A 586 -13.05 -13.21 -7.43
N ARG A 587 -12.32 -14.30 -7.45
CA ARG A 587 -12.63 -15.41 -8.33
C ARG A 587 -13.83 -16.17 -7.79
N ALA A 588 -14.72 -16.59 -8.73
CA ALA A 588 -15.93 -17.36 -8.42
C ALA A 588 -15.61 -18.74 -7.84
#